data_469bde146dd7825b5211106acc427920
#
_entry.id   469bde146dd7825b5211106acc427920
#
_cell.length_a   1.000
_cell.length_b   1.000
_cell.length_c   1.000
_cell.angle_alpha   90.00
_cell.angle_beta   90.00
_cell.angle_gamma   90.00
#
_symmetry.space_group_name_H-M   'P 1'
#
loop_
_entity.id
_entity.type
_entity.pdbx_description
1 polymer ?
#
loop_
_entity_poly.entity_id
_entity_poly.type
_entity_poly.pdbx_seq_one_letter_code
_entity_poly.pdbx_strand_id
1 'polypeptide(L)'
;GVIALMTRFGMEVSLAYPKGYELIPEIMETAGTFAEESGGSFNVCNSMDEAFQNADIVYPKSWAPYKVMEQRTELLRKQDTQGLKELEKRCLEQNAEHKDWECTEQNMKLTKDSEALYMHCLPADISSISCDQGEVSAGVFEKYRTDTYVEAGYKPFIIAAMILANRFENPVETLEYLMRRNDKRIHI
;
A
#
# COMPACT_ATOMS: atom_id res chain seq x y z
N GLY A 1 -3.51 5.73 2.10
CA GLY A 1 -2.83 6.46 1.02
C GLY A 1 -3.17 5.90 -0.35
N VAL A 2 -2.81 4.62 -0.67
CA VAL A 2 -2.95 4.05 -2.03
C VAL A 2 -4.39 4.13 -2.55
N ILE A 3 -5.37 3.61 -1.81
CA ILE A 3 -6.79 3.60 -2.26
C ILE A 3 -7.32 5.01 -2.56
N ALA A 4 -7.09 5.98 -1.68
CA ALA A 4 -7.56 7.35 -1.89
C ALA A 4 -6.82 8.07 -3.05
N LEU A 5 -5.58 7.67 -3.36
CA LEU A 5 -4.85 8.24 -4.47
C LEU A 5 -5.31 7.62 -5.81
N MET A 6 -5.41 6.31 -5.89
CA MET A 6 -5.74 5.61 -7.13
C MET A 6 -7.18 5.91 -7.58
N THR A 7 -8.12 6.00 -6.65
CA THR A 7 -9.50 6.40 -6.98
C THR A 7 -9.58 7.81 -7.56
N ARG A 8 -8.70 8.76 -7.18
CA ARG A 8 -8.64 10.11 -7.79
C ARG A 8 -8.26 10.11 -9.27
N PHE A 9 -7.58 9.07 -9.72
CA PHE A 9 -7.16 8.92 -11.13
C PHE A 9 -8.15 8.14 -11.99
N GLY A 10 -9.36 7.91 -11.50
CA GLY A 10 -10.40 7.20 -12.26
C GLY A 10 -10.14 5.69 -12.38
N MET A 11 -9.33 5.13 -11.49
CA MET A 11 -9.07 3.69 -11.46
C MET A 11 -10.22 2.94 -10.80
N GLU A 12 -10.44 1.70 -11.23
CA GLU A 12 -11.27 0.73 -10.54
C GLU A 12 -10.43 0.09 -9.41
N VAL A 13 -10.78 0.38 -8.16
CA VAL A 13 -10.01 -0.05 -6.99
C VAL A 13 -10.80 -1.05 -6.18
N SER A 14 -10.27 -2.25 -6.01
CA SER A 14 -10.79 -3.27 -5.09
C SER A 14 -9.89 -3.38 -3.87
N LEU A 15 -10.46 -3.14 -2.69
CA LEU A 15 -9.79 -3.29 -1.41
C LEU A 15 -10.25 -4.58 -0.74
N ALA A 16 -9.33 -5.53 -0.57
CA ALA A 16 -9.60 -6.77 0.14
C ALA A 16 -8.88 -6.82 1.49
N TYR A 17 -9.59 -7.28 2.51
CA TYR A 17 -9.03 -7.58 3.83
C TYR A 17 -9.88 -8.65 4.55
N PRO A 18 -9.28 -9.43 5.46
CA PRO A 18 -10.04 -10.36 6.30
C PRO A 18 -10.90 -9.57 7.30
N LYS A 19 -12.01 -10.15 7.73
CA LYS A 19 -12.89 -9.51 8.72
C LYS A 19 -12.10 -9.15 9.99
N GLY A 20 -12.31 -7.93 10.49
CA GLY A 20 -11.58 -7.40 11.64
C GLY A 20 -10.32 -6.58 11.28
N TYR A 21 -10.02 -6.44 9.98
CA TYR A 21 -8.89 -5.65 9.46
C TYR A 21 -9.34 -4.40 8.69
N GLU A 22 -10.50 -3.88 9.05
CA GLU A 22 -11.05 -2.68 8.44
C GLU A 22 -10.06 -1.50 8.54
N LEU A 23 -10.05 -0.67 7.51
CA LEU A 23 -9.32 0.59 7.50
C LEU A 23 -10.14 1.69 8.21
N ILE A 24 -9.53 2.86 8.31
CA ILE A 24 -10.16 4.07 8.85
C ILE A 24 -11.42 4.40 8.03
N PRO A 25 -12.62 4.51 8.64
CA PRO A 25 -13.86 4.76 7.91
C PRO A 25 -13.82 6.00 7.01
N GLU A 26 -13.23 7.09 7.48
CA GLU A 26 -13.10 8.34 6.75
C GLU A 26 -12.27 8.20 5.47
N ILE A 27 -11.27 7.30 5.47
CA ILE A 27 -10.46 7.01 4.27
C ILE A 27 -11.26 6.18 3.26
N MET A 28 -12.13 5.29 3.74
CA MET A 28 -13.02 4.50 2.88
C MET A 28 -14.05 5.39 2.19
N GLU A 29 -14.67 6.30 2.94
CA GLU A 29 -15.60 7.29 2.43
C GLU A 29 -14.92 8.22 1.41
N THR A 30 -13.74 8.72 1.75
CA THR A 30 -12.91 9.56 0.84
C THR A 30 -12.60 8.84 -0.47
N ALA A 31 -12.23 7.56 -0.41
CA ALA A 31 -11.94 6.78 -1.61
C ALA A 31 -13.19 6.59 -2.48
N GLY A 32 -14.36 6.35 -1.87
CA GLY A 32 -15.64 6.28 -2.57
C GLY A 32 -15.98 7.59 -3.29
N THR A 33 -15.90 8.72 -2.59
CA THR A 33 -16.14 10.06 -3.16
C THR A 33 -15.21 10.34 -4.33
N PHE A 34 -13.91 10.06 -4.20
CA PHE A 34 -12.95 10.27 -5.29
C PHE A 34 -13.22 9.37 -6.50
N ALA A 35 -13.66 8.14 -6.27
CA ALA A 35 -14.03 7.24 -7.35
C ALA A 35 -15.23 7.80 -8.15
N GLU A 36 -16.27 8.26 -7.45
CA GLU A 36 -17.46 8.88 -8.08
C GLU A 36 -17.09 10.14 -8.88
N GLU A 37 -16.29 11.03 -8.30
CA GLU A 37 -15.87 12.28 -8.93
C GLU A 37 -14.99 12.06 -10.17
N SER A 38 -14.19 11.00 -10.19
CA SER A 38 -13.20 10.73 -11.25
C SER A 38 -13.71 9.80 -12.35
N GLY A 39 -14.89 9.17 -12.15
CA GLY A 39 -15.44 8.15 -13.06
C GLY A 39 -14.79 6.77 -12.90
N GLY A 40 -14.08 6.52 -11.79
CA GLY A 40 -13.60 5.21 -11.38
C GLY A 40 -14.60 4.44 -10.51
N SER A 41 -14.10 3.44 -9.79
CA SER A 41 -14.91 2.71 -8.80
C SER A 41 -14.10 2.34 -7.56
N PHE A 42 -14.79 2.17 -6.43
CA PHE A 42 -14.18 1.69 -5.20
C PHE A 42 -15.06 0.58 -4.59
N ASN A 43 -14.49 -0.62 -4.52
CA ASN A 43 -15.16 -1.80 -4.01
C ASN A 43 -14.39 -2.37 -2.80
N VAL A 44 -15.13 -2.97 -1.87
CA VAL A 44 -14.57 -3.64 -0.70
C VAL A 44 -15.05 -5.07 -0.67
N CYS A 45 -14.11 -6.01 -0.48
CA CYS A 45 -14.42 -7.42 -0.37
C CYS A 45 -13.61 -8.11 0.75
N ASN A 46 -14.01 -9.32 1.12
CA ASN A 46 -13.32 -10.13 2.11
C ASN A 46 -12.72 -11.41 1.47
N SER A 47 -12.33 -11.32 0.21
CA SER A 47 -11.71 -12.40 -0.55
C SER A 47 -10.55 -11.85 -1.39
N MET A 48 -9.37 -12.41 -1.21
CA MET A 48 -8.22 -12.07 -2.08
C MET A 48 -8.50 -12.47 -3.52
N ASP A 49 -9.05 -13.64 -3.75
CA ASP A 49 -9.34 -14.15 -5.11
C ASP A 49 -10.28 -13.21 -5.86
N GLU A 50 -11.32 -12.67 -5.17
CA GLU A 50 -12.22 -11.69 -5.75
C GLU A 50 -11.49 -10.41 -6.15
N ALA A 51 -10.61 -9.89 -5.27
CA ALA A 51 -9.85 -8.69 -5.56
C ALA A 51 -8.78 -8.87 -6.65
N PHE A 52 -8.23 -10.07 -6.77
CA PHE A 52 -7.25 -10.39 -7.81
C PHE A 52 -7.89 -10.64 -9.18
N GLN A 53 -9.18 -10.98 -9.22
CA GLN A 53 -9.85 -11.33 -10.46
C GLN A 53 -9.76 -10.21 -11.49
N ASN A 54 -9.07 -10.49 -12.60
CA ASN A 54 -8.87 -9.56 -13.72
C ASN A 54 -8.17 -8.23 -13.38
N ALA A 55 -7.43 -8.18 -12.27
CA ALA A 55 -6.67 -7.00 -11.87
C ALA A 55 -5.48 -6.75 -12.82
N ASP A 56 -5.22 -5.49 -13.16
CA ASP A 56 -4.02 -5.05 -13.89
C ASP A 56 -2.83 -4.84 -12.95
N ILE A 57 -3.10 -4.46 -11.68
CA ILE A 57 -2.10 -4.18 -10.65
C ILE A 57 -2.55 -4.81 -9.34
N VAL A 58 -1.64 -5.42 -8.61
CA VAL A 58 -1.87 -5.92 -7.26
C VAL A 58 -0.89 -5.28 -6.28
N TYR A 59 -1.40 -4.90 -5.11
CA TYR A 59 -0.64 -4.20 -4.09
C TYR A 59 -0.89 -4.82 -2.71
N PRO A 60 -0.33 -6.00 -2.43
CA PRO A 60 -0.45 -6.60 -1.10
C PRO A 60 0.27 -5.76 -0.06
N LYS A 61 -0.26 -5.75 1.17
CA LYS A 61 0.32 -5.00 2.28
C LYS A 61 0.16 -5.77 3.58
N SER A 62 1.15 -5.65 4.45
CA SER A 62 1.17 -6.31 5.75
C SER A 62 0.00 -5.92 6.65
N TRP A 63 -0.34 -6.79 7.55
CA TRP A 63 -1.58 -6.85 8.29
C TRP A 63 -1.49 -6.10 9.63
N ALA A 64 -2.21 -5.03 9.75
CA ALA A 64 -2.38 -4.34 11.02
C ALA A 64 -3.79 -3.70 11.06
N PRO A 65 -4.75 -4.27 11.79
CA PRO A 65 -6.05 -3.66 11.96
C PRO A 65 -5.92 -2.25 12.54
N TYR A 66 -6.68 -1.32 12.02
CA TYR A 66 -6.65 0.08 12.49
C TYR A 66 -6.91 0.18 14.01
N LYS A 67 -7.88 -0.56 14.52
CA LYS A 67 -8.21 -0.61 15.95
C LYS A 67 -7.03 -1.04 16.84
N VAL A 68 -6.18 -1.93 16.34
CA VAL A 68 -4.97 -2.35 17.05
C VAL A 68 -3.97 -1.18 17.13
N MET A 69 -3.84 -0.40 16.07
CA MET A 69 -2.98 0.79 16.04
C MET A 69 -3.44 1.84 17.07
N GLU A 70 -4.75 2.06 17.21
CA GLU A 70 -5.32 2.94 18.22
C GLU A 70 -5.04 2.43 19.64
N GLN A 71 -5.33 1.15 19.91
CA GLN A 71 -5.06 0.53 21.21
C GLN A 71 -3.58 0.62 21.57
N ARG A 72 -2.69 0.34 20.63
CA ARG A 72 -1.24 0.46 20.84
C ARG A 72 -0.85 1.90 21.20
N THR A 73 -1.40 2.88 20.51
CA THR A 73 -1.13 4.29 20.79
C THR A 73 -1.55 4.68 22.20
N GLU A 74 -2.72 4.23 22.67
CA GLU A 74 -3.20 4.50 24.01
C GLU A 74 -2.33 3.82 25.09
N LEU A 75 -1.92 2.58 24.87
CA LEU A 75 -1.04 1.85 25.78
C LEU A 75 0.35 2.51 25.86
N LEU A 76 0.89 2.99 24.73
CA LEU A 76 2.13 3.75 24.70
C LEU A 76 2.03 5.07 25.48
N ARG A 77 0.94 5.82 25.32
CA ARG A 77 0.69 7.05 26.09
C ARG A 77 0.63 6.82 27.59
N LYS A 78 0.07 5.67 27.98
CA LYS A 78 -0.03 5.26 29.39
C LYS A 78 1.25 4.59 29.93
N GLN A 79 2.24 4.36 29.07
CA GLN A 79 3.46 3.61 29.37
C GLN A 79 3.16 2.19 29.91
N ASP A 80 2.05 1.60 29.47
CA ASP A 80 1.60 0.26 29.87
C ASP A 80 2.31 -0.82 29.06
N THR A 81 3.49 -1.21 29.54
CA THR A 81 4.31 -2.24 28.91
C THR A 81 3.68 -3.63 28.95
N GLN A 82 2.89 -3.92 30.00
CA GLN A 82 2.22 -5.21 30.09
C GLN A 82 1.06 -5.28 29.11
N GLY A 83 0.25 -4.24 29.01
CA GLY A 83 -0.82 -4.14 28.00
C GLY A 83 -0.31 -4.24 26.58
N LEU A 84 0.87 -3.67 26.28
CA LEU A 84 1.51 -3.80 24.97
C LEU A 84 1.84 -5.25 24.62
N LYS A 85 2.39 -6.03 25.58
CA LYS A 85 2.69 -7.46 25.36
C LYS A 85 1.44 -8.30 25.14
N GLU A 86 0.38 -8.00 25.89
CA GLU A 86 -0.91 -8.68 25.75
C GLU A 86 -1.58 -8.35 24.43
N LEU A 87 -1.49 -7.09 23.97
CA LEU A 87 -1.96 -6.68 22.64
C LEU A 87 -1.21 -7.40 21.55
N GLU A 88 0.12 -7.43 21.60
CA GLU A 88 0.97 -8.14 20.63
C GLU A 88 0.60 -9.63 20.54
N LYS A 89 0.43 -10.30 21.68
CA LYS A 89 0.03 -11.70 21.71
C LYS A 89 -1.32 -11.92 20.99
N ARG A 90 -2.32 -11.09 21.29
CA ARG A 90 -3.65 -11.16 20.65
C ARG A 90 -3.56 -10.92 19.12
N CYS A 91 -2.71 -9.98 18.70
CA CYS A 91 -2.50 -9.72 17.27
C CYS A 91 -1.87 -10.92 16.56
N LEU A 92 -0.88 -11.56 17.19
CA LEU A 92 -0.26 -12.76 16.63
C LEU A 92 -1.26 -13.92 16.53
N GLU A 93 -2.11 -14.11 17.54
CA GLU A 93 -3.18 -15.11 17.54
C GLU A 93 -4.19 -14.82 16.42
N GLN A 94 -4.63 -13.57 16.27
CA GLN A 94 -5.55 -13.15 15.20
C GLN A 94 -4.92 -13.33 13.82
N ASN A 95 -3.67 -12.92 13.62
CA ASN A 95 -2.99 -13.07 12.34
C ASN A 95 -2.79 -14.55 11.96
N ALA A 96 -2.62 -15.42 12.95
CA ALA A 96 -2.48 -16.85 12.71
C ALA A 96 -3.74 -17.51 12.09
N GLU A 97 -4.91 -16.87 12.23
CA GLU A 97 -6.17 -17.32 11.61
C GLU A 97 -6.25 -16.95 10.12
N HIS A 98 -5.37 -16.08 9.62
CA HIS A 98 -5.40 -15.52 8.26
C HIS A 98 -4.11 -15.77 7.47
N LYS A 99 -3.46 -16.89 7.70
CA LYS A 99 -2.23 -17.29 7.03
C LYS A 99 -2.40 -17.55 5.53
N ASP A 100 -3.64 -17.75 5.10
CA ASP A 100 -4.08 -17.88 3.72
C ASP A 100 -4.12 -16.54 2.96
N TRP A 101 -3.96 -15.42 3.68
CA TRP A 101 -3.89 -14.07 3.08
C TRP A 101 -2.47 -13.71 2.62
N GLU A 102 -1.86 -14.58 1.85
CA GLU A 102 -0.57 -14.40 1.21
C GLU A 102 -0.76 -14.23 -0.30
N CYS A 103 -0.09 -13.26 -0.89
CA CYS A 103 -0.05 -13.12 -2.34
C CYS A 103 0.83 -14.23 -2.94
N THR A 104 0.20 -15.20 -3.57
CA THR A 104 0.83 -16.38 -4.14
C THR A 104 0.80 -16.38 -5.66
N GLU A 105 1.55 -17.28 -6.28
CA GLU A 105 1.50 -17.51 -7.74
C GLU A 105 0.11 -17.99 -8.20
N GLN A 106 -0.69 -18.58 -7.31
CA GLN A 106 -2.06 -18.98 -7.64
C GLN A 106 -2.98 -17.76 -7.74
N ASN A 107 -2.88 -16.83 -6.77
CA ASN A 107 -3.62 -15.56 -6.84
C ASN A 107 -3.22 -14.76 -8.08
N MET A 108 -1.92 -14.70 -8.41
CA MET A 108 -1.43 -14.00 -9.61
C MET A 108 -2.01 -14.55 -10.91
N LYS A 109 -2.37 -15.84 -10.97
CA LYS A 109 -3.04 -16.44 -12.15
C LYS A 109 -4.47 -15.95 -12.35
N LEU A 110 -5.12 -15.40 -11.32
CA LEU A 110 -6.47 -14.84 -11.41
C LEU A 110 -6.50 -13.45 -12.03
N THR A 111 -5.35 -12.81 -12.09
CA THR A 111 -5.22 -11.47 -12.63
C THR A 111 -5.37 -11.45 -14.15
N LYS A 112 -5.51 -10.27 -14.71
CA LYS A 112 -5.67 -10.09 -16.15
C LYS A 112 -4.48 -10.69 -16.91
N ASP A 113 -4.77 -11.60 -17.80
CA ASP A 113 -3.80 -12.37 -18.57
C ASP A 113 -2.75 -13.12 -17.71
N SER A 114 -2.96 -13.23 -16.40
CA SER A 114 -1.99 -13.72 -15.40
C SER A 114 -0.70 -12.87 -15.33
N GLU A 115 -0.77 -11.60 -15.72
CA GLU A 115 0.37 -10.70 -15.93
C GLU A 115 0.23 -9.37 -15.16
N ALA A 116 -0.64 -9.30 -14.12
CA ALA A 116 -0.73 -8.10 -13.31
C ALA A 116 0.62 -7.69 -12.74
N LEU A 117 0.86 -6.40 -12.71
CA LEU A 117 2.04 -5.84 -12.05
C LEU A 117 1.89 -5.96 -10.52
N TYR A 118 2.80 -6.67 -9.88
CA TYR A 118 2.94 -6.67 -8.43
C TYR A 118 3.73 -5.44 -8.00
N MET A 119 3.16 -4.64 -7.09
CA MET A 119 3.79 -3.46 -6.52
C MET A 119 3.85 -3.57 -4.99
N HIS A 120 4.85 -2.95 -4.38
CA HIS A 120 5.02 -2.91 -2.93
C HIS A 120 5.90 -1.75 -2.49
N CYS A 121 5.47 -1.03 -1.46
CA CYS A 121 6.21 0.15 -0.96
C CYS A 121 7.52 -0.17 -0.22
N LEU A 122 7.86 -1.45 -0.04
CA LEU A 122 9.02 -1.93 0.73
C LEU A 122 9.16 -1.32 2.15
N PRO A 123 9.66 -2.06 3.15
CA PRO A 123 10.04 -3.48 3.07
C PRO A 123 8.83 -4.40 2.94
N ALA A 124 9.01 -5.58 2.35
CA ALA A 124 8.01 -6.63 2.23
C ALA A 124 8.28 -7.78 3.19
N ASP A 125 7.21 -8.35 3.76
CA ASP A 125 7.28 -9.59 4.54
C ASP A 125 7.16 -10.78 3.56
N ILE A 126 8.32 -11.36 3.22
CA ILE A 126 8.43 -12.41 2.21
C ILE A 126 8.50 -13.76 2.90
N SER A 127 7.56 -14.65 2.61
CA SER A 127 7.51 -16.00 3.18
C SER A 127 8.79 -16.79 2.92
N SER A 128 9.27 -17.44 3.96
CA SER A 128 10.49 -18.26 3.96
C SER A 128 11.79 -17.49 3.67
N ILE A 129 11.75 -16.15 3.59
CA ILE A 129 12.94 -15.30 3.39
C ILE A 129 13.10 -14.32 4.55
N SER A 130 12.16 -13.39 4.74
CA SER A 130 12.20 -12.40 5.83
C SER A 130 11.43 -12.84 7.07
N CYS A 131 10.51 -13.79 6.92
CA CYS A 131 9.68 -14.36 7.98
C CYS A 131 9.20 -15.76 7.57
N ASP A 132 8.63 -16.52 8.52
CA ASP A 132 8.11 -17.86 8.24
C ASP A 132 6.91 -17.81 7.30
N GLN A 133 5.98 -16.88 7.55
CA GLN A 133 4.82 -16.60 6.70
C GLN A 133 4.61 -15.10 6.57
N GLY A 134 4.56 -14.61 5.35
CA GLY A 134 4.50 -13.20 5.02
C GLY A 134 3.27 -12.83 4.18
N GLU A 135 3.31 -11.64 3.64
CA GLU A 135 2.26 -11.09 2.78
C GLU A 135 2.42 -11.51 1.31
N VAL A 136 3.57 -12.07 0.95
CA VAL A 136 3.88 -12.50 -0.41
C VAL A 136 4.80 -13.71 -0.42
N SER A 137 4.57 -14.63 -1.37
CA SER A 137 5.46 -15.78 -1.60
C SER A 137 6.81 -15.32 -2.17
N ALA A 138 7.86 -16.10 -1.88
CA ALA A 138 9.19 -15.84 -2.42
C ALA A 138 9.22 -15.81 -3.95
N GLY A 139 8.46 -16.69 -4.60
CA GLY A 139 8.42 -16.77 -6.06
C GLY A 139 7.78 -15.55 -6.71
N VAL A 140 6.66 -15.07 -6.17
CA VAL A 140 6.03 -13.82 -6.65
C VAL A 140 6.97 -12.65 -6.45
N PHE A 141 7.53 -12.48 -5.25
CA PHE A 141 8.43 -11.36 -4.98
C PHE A 141 9.65 -11.37 -5.89
N GLU A 142 10.28 -12.53 -6.10
CA GLU A 142 11.47 -12.64 -6.96
C GLU A 142 11.15 -12.29 -8.43
N LYS A 143 9.99 -12.72 -8.94
CA LYS A 143 9.54 -12.36 -10.30
C LYS A 143 9.47 -10.84 -10.48
N TYR A 144 8.95 -10.10 -9.50
CA TYR A 144 8.72 -8.66 -9.57
C TYR A 144 9.73 -7.81 -8.79
N ARG A 145 10.83 -8.42 -8.33
CA ARG A 145 11.85 -7.73 -7.52
C ARG A 145 12.38 -6.47 -8.19
N THR A 146 12.70 -6.53 -9.47
CA THR A 146 13.20 -5.37 -10.22
C THR A 146 12.15 -4.26 -10.28
N ASP A 147 10.89 -4.61 -10.51
CA ASP A 147 9.79 -3.65 -10.62
C ASP A 147 9.53 -2.93 -9.29
N THR A 148 9.60 -3.65 -8.15
CA THR A 148 9.47 -3.05 -6.82
C THR A 148 10.62 -2.10 -6.50
N TYR A 149 11.84 -2.38 -6.96
CA TYR A 149 12.97 -1.45 -6.81
C TYR A 149 12.86 -0.25 -7.75
N VAL A 150 12.31 -0.41 -8.95
CA VAL A 150 11.97 0.71 -9.84
C VAL A 150 10.93 1.60 -9.17
N GLU A 151 9.85 1.03 -8.61
CA GLU A 151 8.86 1.77 -7.81
C GLU A 151 9.53 2.55 -6.67
N ALA A 152 10.37 1.88 -5.87
CA ALA A 152 11.12 2.53 -4.78
C ALA A 152 12.00 3.67 -5.27
N GLY A 153 12.55 3.57 -6.47
CA GLY A 153 13.36 4.59 -7.13
C GLY A 153 12.62 5.90 -7.41
N TYR A 154 11.29 5.90 -7.43
CA TYR A 154 10.48 7.11 -7.58
C TYR A 154 10.32 7.92 -6.28
N LYS A 155 10.59 7.34 -5.10
CA LYS A 155 10.45 8.02 -3.80
C LYS A 155 11.17 9.37 -3.72
N PRO A 156 12.44 9.52 -4.16
CA PRO A 156 13.13 10.81 -4.15
C PRO A 156 12.41 11.90 -4.96
N PHE A 157 11.83 11.53 -6.10
CA PHE A 157 11.08 12.47 -6.96
C PHE A 157 9.80 12.94 -6.29
N ILE A 158 9.05 12.03 -5.64
CA ILE A 158 7.85 12.39 -4.89
C ILE A 158 8.18 13.28 -3.70
N ILE A 159 9.25 12.96 -2.96
CA ILE A 159 9.73 13.80 -1.85
C ILE A 159 10.13 15.18 -2.34
N ALA A 160 10.86 15.26 -3.45
CA ALA A 160 11.25 16.54 -4.06
C ALA A 160 10.02 17.35 -4.49
N ALA A 161 9.02 16.71 -5.10
CA ALA A 161 7.76 17.36 -5.48
C ALA A 161 7.00 17.90 -4.25
N MET A 162 6.93 17.14 -3.16
CA MET A 162 6.32 17.58 -1.90
C MET A 162 7.06 18.78 -1.30
N ILE A 163 8.38 18.78 -1.30
CA ILE A 163 9.20 19.92 -0.83
C ILE A 163 8.93 21.14 -1.70
N LEU A 164 8.93 20.99 -3.02
CA LEU A 164 8.65 22.08 -3.96
C LEU A 164 7.25 22.68 -3.71
N ALA A 165 6.23 21.82 -3.62
CA ALA A 165 4.85 22.24 -3.40
C ALA A 165 4.64 22.98 -2.07
N ASN A 166 5.43 22.65 -1.03
CA ASN A 166 5.37 23.34 0.26
C ASN A 166 6.25 24.59 0.34
N ARG A 167 7.24 24.72 -0.54
CA ARG A 167 8.21 25.83 -0.50
C ARG A 167 7.80 27.02 -1.35
N PHE A 168 7.06 26.80 -2.42
CA PHE A 168 6.72 27.83 -3.40
C PHE A 168 5.20 27.99 -3.49
N GLU A 169 4.72 29.23 -3.54
CA GLU A 169 3.29 29.53 -3.70
C GLU A 169 2.74 29.05 -5.05
N ASN A 170 3.55 29.17 -6.10
CA ASN A 170 3.23 28.72 -7.46
C ASN A 170 4.22 27.64 -7.92
N PRO A 171 4.11 26.39 -7.44
CA PRO A 171 5.10 25.35 -7.75
C PRO A 171 5.16 24.98 -9.24
N VAL A 172 4.04 25.08 -9.97
CA VAL A 172 4.00 24.81 -11.41
C VAL A 172 4.79 25.83 -12.19
N GLU A 173 4.55 27.13 -11.96
CA GLU A 173 5.30 28.22 -12.59
C GLU A 173 6.80 28.16 -12.24
N THR A 174 7.11 27.79 -10.99
CA THR A 174 8.49 27.58 -10.56
C THR A 174 9.17 26.47 -11.35
N LEU A 175 8.49 25.33 -11.56
CA LEU A 175 9.01 24.24 -12.38
C LEU A 175 9.22 24.68 -13.83
N GLU A 176 8.25 25.35 -14.43
CA GLU A 176 8.38 25.87 -15.79
C GLU A 176 9.55 26.84 -15.94
N TYR A 177 9.75 27.73 -14.95
CA TYR A 177 10.89 28.65 -14.91
C TYR A 177 12.21 27.87 -14.86
N LEU A 178 12.33 26.87 -13.97
CA LEU A 178 13.53 26.03 -13.84
C LEU A 178 13.82 25.24 -15.12
N MET A 179 12.79 24.72 -15.77
CA MET A 179 12.92 24.03 -17.06
C MET A 179 13.44 24.95 -18.17
N ARG A 180 12.94 26.20 -18.23
CA ARG A 180 13.38 27.20 -19.25
C ARG A 180 14.83 27.61 -19.02
N ARG A 181 15.30 27.66 -17.77
CA ARG A 181 16.70 27.96 -17.47
C ARG A 181 17.66 26.92 -18.04
N ASN A 182 17.22 25.68 -18.16
CA ASN A 182 18.00 24.57 -18.69
C ASN A 182 19.40 24.44 -18.07
N ASP A 183 19.46 24.65 -16.73
CA ASP A 183 20.72 24.60 -15.99
C ASP A 183 21.34 23.19 -16.12
N LYS A 184 22.63 23.13 -16.35
CA LYS A 184 23.34 21.86 -16.43
C LYS A 184 23.34 21.18 -15.06
N ARG A 185 23.03 19.88 -15.06
CA ARG A 185 23.12 19.07 -13.85
C ARG A 185 24.55 19.07 -13.31
N ILE A 186 24.70 19.50 -12.07
CA ILE A 186 25.97 19.36 -11.35
C ILE A 186 26.05 17.91 -10.85
N HIS A 187 27.03 17.18 -11.34
CA HIS A 187 27.38 15.85 -10.79
C HIS A 187 28.38 16.10 -9.65
N ILE A 188 27.97 15.80 -8.43
CA ILE A 188 28.83 15.81 -7.24
C ILE A 188 29.50 14.48 -7.11
#